data_eec6df15e1ded6f53f121652c9fbe9ca
#
_entry.id   eec6df15e1ded6f53f121652c9fbe9ca
#
_cell.length_a   1.000
_cell.length_b   1.000
_cell.length_c   1.000
_cell.angle_alpha   90.00
_cell.angle_beta   90.00
_cell.angle_gamma   90.00
#
_symmetry.space_group_name_H-M   'P 1'
#
loop_
_entity.id
_entity.type
_entity.pdbx_description
1 polymer ?
#
loop_
_entity_poly.entity_id
_entity_poly.type
_entity_poly.pdbx_seq_one_letter_code
_entity_poly.pdbx_strand_id
1 'polypeptide(L)'
;VTEPATVGDLAARIRSLMAERAVVVVGIAGYGGAGKTTLARALAERLPAARVRGDDFLDPLGSRTASDDWAALHRDELAAVLAALRAGEPARFRPVDWATGGRQPERLP
;
A
#
# COMPACT_ATOMS: atom_id res chain seq x y z
N VAL A 1 -7.22 25.49 -15.45
CA VAL A 1 -6.76 25.06 -14.14
C VAL A 1 -7.66 23.94 -13.64
N THR A 2 -7.06 22.83 -13.29
CA THR A 2 -7.80 21.69 -12.75
C THR A 2 -7.91 21.86 -11.24
N GLU A 3 -9.11 21.82 -10.71
CA GLU A 3 -9.30 21.83 -9.26
C GLU A 3 -8.76 20.56 -8.63
N PRO A 4 -8.17 20.61 -7.42
CA PRO A 4 -7.75 19.42 -6.71
C PRO A 4 -8.93 18.49 -6.47
N ALA A 5 -8.74 17.21 -6.73
CA ALA A 5 -9.74 16.20 -6.44
C ALA A 5 -9.92 16.05 -4.93
N THR A 6 -11.16 15.94 -4.48
CA THR A 6 -11.46 15.59 -3.09
C THR A 6 -11.34 14.09 -2.88
N VAL A 7 -11.29 13.65 -1.61
CA VAL A 7 -11.33 12.21 -1.28
C VAL A 7 -12.62 11.57 -1.82
N GLY A 8 -13.73 12.30 -1.76
CA GLY A 8 -15.00 11.84 -2.33
C GLY A 8 -14.93 11.62 -3.84
N ASP A 9 -14.29 12.53 -4.56
CA ASP A 9 -14.09 12.42 -6.01
C ASP A 9 -13.21 11.21 -6.36
N LEU A 10 -12.13 11.01 -5.63
CA LEU A 10 -11.26 9.85 -5.81
C LEU A 10 -11.99 8.53 -5.53
N ALA A 11 -12.73 8.48 -4.44
CA ALA A 11 -13.53 7.29 -4.10
C ALA A 11 -14.56 6.97 -5.18
N ALA A 12 -15.23 7.98 -5.72
CA ALA A 12 -16.19 7.82 -6.81
C ALA A 12 -15.51 7.29 -8.09
N ARG A 13 -14.31 7.80 -8.41
CA ARG A 13 -13.52 7.33 -9.55
C ARG A 13 -13.11 5.87 -9.38
N ILE A 14 -12.66 5.50 -8.20
CA ILE A 14 -12.28 4.11 -7.89
C ILE A 14 -13.50 3.18 -8.00
N ARG A 15 -14.66 3.58 -7.48
CA ARG A 15 -15.90 2.79 -7.62
C ARG A 15 -16.29 2.58 -9.07
N SER A 16 -16.12 3.58 -9.91
CA SER A 16 -16.36 3.45 -11.36
C SER A 16 -15.47 2.40 -11.99
N LEU A 17 -14.19 2.37 -11.60
CA LEU A 17 -13.25 1.35 -12.07
C LEU A 17 -13.60 -0.04 -11.54
N MET A 18 -14.04 -0.14 -10.29
CA MET A 18 -14.46 -1.41 -9.67
C MET A 18 -15.68 -2.01 -10.35
N ALA A 19 -16.56 -1.19 -10.94
CA ALA A 19 -17.70 -1.67 -11.71
C ALA A 19 -17.28 -2.34 -13.02
N GLU A 20 -16.12 -2.03 -13.56
CA GLU A 20 -15.61 -2.54 -14.83
C GLU A 20 -14.59 -3.66 -14.68
N ARG A 21 -14.01 -3.83 -13.50
CA ARG A 21 -12.89 -4.76 -13.24
C ARG A 21 -13.14 -5.57 -11.99
N ALA A 22 -12.70 -6.83 -12.00
CA ALA A 22 -12.81 -7.71 -10.83
C ALA A 22 -12.03 -7.20 -9.63
N VAL A 23 -10.84 -6.65 -9.87
CA VAL A 23 -9.95 -6.08 -8.84
C VAL A 23 -9.32 -4.81 -9.37
N VAL A 24 -9.26 -3.79 -8.52
CA VAL A 24 -8.57 -2.54 -8.79
C VAL A 24 -7.47 -2.35 -7.76
N VAL A 25 -6.26 -2.09 -8.22
CA VAL A 25 -5.12 -1.75 -7.36
C VAL A 25 -4.86 -0.26 -7.48
N VAL A 26 -4.87 0.44 -6.35
CA VAL A 26 -4.61 1.87 -6.29
C VAL A 26 -3.30 2.12 -5.56
N GLY A 27 -2.34 2.71 -6.25
CA GLY A 27 -1.07 3.11 -5.68
C GLY A 27 -1.11 4.57 -5.20
N ILE A 28 -0.60 4.81 -3.99
CA ILE A 28 -0.47 6.16 -3.44
C ILE A 28 1.02 6.40 -3.18
N ALA A 29 1.59 7.34 -3.92
CA ALA A 29 3.00 7.69 -3.83
C ALA A 29 3.15 9.16 -3.43
N GLY A 30 4.31 9.48 -2.86
CA GLY A 30 4.65 10.85 -2.45
C GLY A 30 5.78 10.85 -1.43
N TYR A 31 6.30 12.03 -1.15
CA TYR A 31 7.34 12.20 -0.15
C TYR A 31 6.79 11.96 1.27
N GLY A 32 7.70 11.65 2.21
CA GLY A 32 7.36 11.56 3.61
C GLY A 32 6.70 12.86 4.09
N GLY A 33 5.61 12.74 4.85
CA GLY A 33 4.84 13.90 5.32
C GLY A 33 3.87 14.50 4.30
N ALA A 34 3.72 13.91 3.13
CA ALA A 34 2.80 14.40 2.08
C ALA A 34 1.33 14.05 2.33
N GLY A 35 1.03 13.29 3.40
CA GLY A 35 -0.34 12.91 3.73
C GLY A 35 -0.81 11.59 3.12
N LYS A 36 0.09 10.75 2.62
CA LYS A 36 -0.24 9.45 2.00
C LYS A 36 -1.05 8.54 2.92
N THR A 37 -0.63 8.42 4.16
CA THR A 37 -1.32 7.56 5.14
C THR A 37 -2.71 8.08 5.45
N THR A 38 -2.86 9.39 5.60
CA THR A 38 -4.16 10.03 5.82
C THR A 38 -5.10 9.80 4.65
N LEU A 39 -4.61 9.97 3.43
CA LEU A 39 -5.39 9.70 2.22
C LEU A 39 -5.79 8.23 2.10
N ALA A 40 -4.86 7.32 2.34
CA ALA A 40 -5.13 5.88 2.28
C ALA A 40 -6.20 5.46 3.30
N ARG A 41 -6.15 5.98 4.52
CA ARG A 41 -7.18 5.73 5.54
C ARG A 41 -8.53 6.27 5.12
N ALA A 42 -8.58 7.49 4.62
CA ALA A 42 -9.81 8.12 4.19
C ALA A 42 -10.48 7.36 3.03
N LEU A 43 -9.69 6.87 2.09
CA LEU A 43 -10.20 6.02 1.00
C LEU A 43 -10.68 4.68 1.51
N ALA A 44 -9.93 4.02 2.41
CA ALA A 44 -10.31 2.73 2.97
C ALA A 44 -11.59 2.78 3.82
N GLU A 45 -11.90 3.93 4.43
CA GLU A 45 -13.17 4.14 5.13
C GLU A 45 -14.38 4.20 4.20
N ARG A 46 -14.17 4.57 2.95
CA ARG A 46 -15.22 4.76 1.95
C ARG A 46 -15.35 3.61 0.96
N LEU A 47 -14.36 2.73 0.91
CA LEU A 47 -14.27 1.64 -0.05
C LEU A 47 -14.04 0.32 0.68
N PRO A 48 -14.60 -0.79 0.20
CA PRO A 48 -14.31 -2.12 0.75
C PRO A 48 -12.94 -2.59 0.26
N ALA A 49 -11.88 -1.99 0.77
CA ALA A 49 -10.52 -2.19 0.27
C ALA A 49 -9.58 -2.69 1.36
N ALA A 50 -8.73 -3.66 1.01
CA ALA A 50 -7.56 -4.00 1.80
C ALA A 50 -6.50 -2.91 1.62
N ARG A 51 -5.78 -2.61 2.68
CA ARG A 51 -4.73 -1.60 2.67
C ARG A 51 -3.36 -2.25 2.88
N VAL A 52 -2.49 -2.07 1.92
CA VAL A 52 -1.12 -2.59 1.96
C VAL A 52 -0.15 -1.41 2.09
N ARG A 53 0.71 -1.45 3.08
CA ARG A 53 1.69 -0.39 3.33
C ARG A 53 3.05 -0.82 2.82
N GLY A 54 3.66 0.01 1.96
CA GLY A 54 5.01 -0.23 1.44
C GLY A 54 6.06 -0.37 2.55
N ASP A 55 5.92 0.40 3.63
CA ASP A 55 6.84 0.37 4.78
C ASP A 55 6.89 -1.00 5.47
N ASP A 56 5.85 -1.81 5.37
CA ASP A 56 5.83 -3.15 5.93
C ASP A 56 6.81 -4.11 5.20
N PHE A 57 7.28 -3.71 4.02
CA PHE A 57 8.20 -4.48 3.18
C PHE A 57 9.55 -3.79 3.00
N LEU A 58 9.79 -2.70 3.67
CA LEU A 58 11.01 -1.90 3.54
C LEU A 58 11.96 -2.19 4.71
N ASP A 59 13.16 -2.65 4.40
CA ASP A 59 14.19 -2.88 5.41
C ASP A 59 14.66 -1.53 5.99
N PRO A 60 14.43 -1.24 7.27
CA PRO A 60 14.80 0.03 7.86
C PRO A 60 16.32 0.26 7.89
N LEU A 61 17.11 -0.78 8.08
CA LEU A 61 18.57 -0.66 8.04
C LEU A 61 19.07 -0.44 6.61
N GLY A 62 18.55 -1.21 5.65
CA GLY A 62 18.83 -1.03 4.24
C GLY A 62 18.40 0.33 3.73
N SER A 63 17.27 0.84 4.18
CA SER A 63 16.76 2.17 3.82
C SER A 63 17.68 3.30 4.27
N ARG A 64 18.41 3.13 5.36
CA ARG A 64 19.37 4.13 5.85
C ARG A 64 20.69 4.11 5.11
N THR A 65 21.07 2.99 4.53
CA THR A 65 22.39 2.77 3.91
C THR A 65 22.34 2.66 2.39
N ALA A 66 21.18 2.36 1.81
CA ALA A 66 21.03 2.22 0.37
C ALA A 66 21.18 3.57 -0.33
N SER A 67 21.79 3.56 -1.51
CA SER A 67 21.91 4.75 -2.37
C SER A 67 20.61 5.11 -3.05
N ASP A 68 19.67 4.17 -3.16
CA ASP A 68 18.28 4.40 -3.57
C ASP A 68 17.35 3.58 -2.68
N ASP A 69 16.11 4.09 -2.47
CA ASP A 69 15.14 3.49 -1.57
C ASP A 69 14.61 2.14 -2.09
N TRP A 70 14.71 1.90 -3.38
CA TRP A 70 14.22 0.67 -3.98
C TRP A 70 15.08 -0.54 -3.62
N ALA A 71 16.36 -0.33 -3.32
CA ALA A 71 17.28 -1.42 -2.94
C ALA A 71 16.88 -2.07 -1.61
N ALA A 72 16.24 -1.33 -0.72
CA ALA A 72 15.82 -1.82 0.59
C ALA A 72 14.41 -2.44 0.58
N LEU A 73 13.69 -2.33 -0.53
CA LEU A 73 12.32 -2.84 -0.64
C LEU A 73 12.32 -4.33 -0.95
N HIS A 74 11.59 -5.11 -0.15
CA HIS A 74 11.33 -6.53 -0.40
C HIS A 74 10.26 -6.69 -1.48
N ARG A 75 10.64 -6.46 -2.73
CA ARG A 75 9.72 -6.39 -3.88
C ARG A 75 8.99 -7.70 -4.13
N ASP A 76 9.68 -8.83 -4.01
CA ASP A 76 9.08 -10.14 -4.28
C ASP A 76 7.97 -10.46 -3.28
N GLU A 77 8.18 -10.11 -2.01
CA GLU A 77 7.16 -10.29 -0.97
C GLU A 77 5.96 -9.39 -1.22
N LEU A 78 6.19 -8.12 -1.53
CA LEU A 78 5.11 -7.17 -1.85
C LEU A 78 4.35 -7.62 -3.10
N ALA A 79 5.04 -8.03 -4.14
CA ALA A 79 4.42 -8.53 -5.37
C ALA A 79 3.57 -9.76 -5.11
N ALA A 80 4.02 -10.68 -4.25
CA ALA A 80 3.25 -11.88 -3.88
C ALA A 80 1.96 -11.52 -3.15
N VAL A 81 2.00 -10.55 -2.23
CA VAL A 81 0.80 -10.06 -1.53
C VAL A 81 -0.20 -9.46 -2.51
N LEU A 82 0.27 -8.60 -3.41
CA LEU A 82 -0.60 -7.97 -4.41
C LEU A 82 -1.18 -9.00 -5.38
N ALA A 83 -0.40 -9.98 -5.79
CA ALA A 83 -0.87 -11.05 -6.68
C ALA A 83 -1.97 -11.90 -6.02
N ALA A 84 -1.81 -12.25 -4.73
CA ALA A 84 -2.82 -12.98 -3.99
C ALA A 84 -4.12 -12.18 -3.86
N LEU A 85 -4.03 -10.90 -3.53
CA LEU A 85 -5.21 -10.02 -3.45
C LEU A 85 -5.92 -9.90 -4.79
N ARG A 86 -5.18 -9.81 -5.89
CA ARG A 86 -5.76 -9.75 -7.24
C ARG A 86 -6.48 -11.05 -7.62
N ALA A 87 -6.01 -12.17 -7.10
CA ALA A 87 -6.63 -13.48 -7.31
C ALA A 87 -7.81 -13.74 -6.37
N GLY A 88 -8.11 -12.82 -5.46
CA GLY A 88 -9.15 -13.01 -4.45
C GLY A 88 -8.77 -13.99 -3.35
N GLU A 89 -7.49 -14.24 -3.16
CA GLU A 89 -6.96 -15.16 -2.16
C GLU A 89 -6.46 -14.41 -0.91
N PRO A 90 -6.43 -15.08 0.27
CA PRO A 90 -5.83 -14.49 1.45
C PRO A 90 -4.34 -14.18 1.22
N ALA A 91 -3.94 -12.96 1.55
CA ALA A 91 -2.55 -12.50 1.37
C ALA A 91 -1.89 -12.35 2.74
N ARG A 92 -1.30 -13.42 3.25
CA ARG A 92 -0.61 -13.42 4.55
C ARG A 92 0.82 -12.96 4.37
N PHE A 93 1.30 -12.12 5.28
CA PHE A 93 2.67 -11.63 5.27
C PHE A 93 3.13 -11.25 6.68
N ARG A 94 4.45 -11.17 6.86
CA ARG A 94 5.06 -10.73 8.11
C ARG A 94 5.69 -9.35 7.90
N PRO A 95 5.05 -8.27 8.42
CA PRO A 95 5.59 -6.93 8.26
C PRO A 95 6.98 -6.79 8.87
N VAL A 96 7.79 -5.91 8.30
CA VAL A 96 9.06 -5.51 8.91
C VAL A 96 8.79 -4.80 10.22
N ASP A 97 9.57 -5.14 11.25
CA ASP A 97 9.54 -4.44 12.53
C ASP A 97 10.62 -3.34 12.52
N TRP A 98 10.17 -2.11 12.45
CA TRP A 98 11.07 -0.96 12.39
C TRP A 98 11.85 -0.71 13.69
N ALA A 99 11.37 -1.22 14.81
CA ALA A 99 12.06 -1.09 16.09
C ALA A 99 13.24 -2.05 16.22
N THR A 100 13.11 -3.28 15.68
CA THR A 100 14.11 -4.34 15.85
C THR A 100 14.87 -4.68 14.56
N GLY A 101 14.34 -4.30 13.40
CA GLY A 101 14.83 -4.75 12.09
C GLY A 101 14.42 -6.16 11.72
N GLY A 102 13.71 -6.88 12.61
CA GLY A 102 13.17 -8.21 12.36
C GLY A 102 11.81 -8.19 11.70
N ARG A 103 11.00 -9.20 11.96
CA ARG A 103 9.66 -9.34 11.41
C ARG A 103 8.61 -9.41 12.51
N GLN A 104 7.48 -8.76 12.26
CA GLN A 104 6.29 -8.89 13.10
C GLN A 104 5.59 -10.23 12.85
N PRO A 105 4.66 -10.63 13.73
CA PRO A 105 3.82 -11.80 13.47
C PRO A 105 3.06 -11.68 12.16
N GLU A 106 2.75 -12.83 11.56
CA GLU A 106 1.98 -12.90 10.31
C GLU A 106 0.61 -12.25 10.48
N ARG A 107 0.19 -11.51 9.45
CA ARG A 107 -1.15 -10.90 9.42
C ARG A 107 -1.67 -10.78 7.98
N LEU A 108 -2.96 -10.47 7.86
CA LEU A 108 -3.60 -10.08 6.60
C LEU A 108 -3.59 -8.54 6.46
N PRO A 109 -3.59 -8.02 5.25
CA PRO A 109 -3.74 -6.58 5.00
C PRO A 109 -5.03 -6.01 5.53
#